data_ba752ae5022da10580ca72e1db1ed904
#
_entry.id   ba752ae5022da10580ca72e1db1ed904
#
_cell.length_a   1.000
_cell.length_b   1.000
_cell.length_c   1.000
_cell.angle_alpha   90.00
_cell.angle_beta   90.00
_cell.angle_gamma   90.00
#
_symmetry.space_group_name_H-M   'P 1'
#
loop_
_entity.id
_entity.type
_entity.pdbx_description
1 polymer ?
#
loop_
_entity_poly.entity_id
_entity_poly.type
_entity_poly.pdbx_seq_one_letter_code
_entity_poly.pdbx_strand_id
1 'polypeptide(L)'
;FSGWALLIVNGLTNLTAAGLLLAKKHSGVVLGGVFGVTLMLWICIQFYIFPPNFMSTIYFIFGFCQAATGYAAWVFRRQESFTVNMADYPHIGSDPTRLVVYFSRMGYGKKLACEEAERTGAALYEVRSSERTEGTLGFWRCGRYGMHRWAMPIRPVEIDLSACRHVTIVSPIWVFALAAPMRSFCQAAAGKIREVDYILVHHTGGRYQNTAEEMDALLGLRHTGLRSYRCRMGSFQEIKK
;
A
#
# COMPACT_ATOMS: atom_id res chain seq x y z
N PHE A 1 36.19 24.84 15.06
CA PHE A 1 35.56 23.58 15.55
C PHE A 1 34.28 23.23 14.76
N SER A 2 33.40 24.19 14.51
CA SER A 2 32.12 23.97 13.79
C SER A 2 32.28 23.46 12.34
N GLY A 3 33.27 23.95 11.60
CA GLY A 3 33.51 23.51 10.22
C GLY A 3 33.92 22.02 10.12
N TRP A 4 34.77 21.56 11.02
CA TRP A 4 35.16 20.14 11.10
C TRP A 4 33.99 19.25 11.54
N ALA A 5 33.16 19.70 12.47
CA ALA A 5 31.95 18.98 12.87
C ALA A 5 30.98 18.86 11.70
N LEU A 6 30.76 19.93 10.94
CA LEU A 6 29.94 19.91 9.73
C LEU A 6 30.46 18.93 8.67
N LEU A 7 31.81 18.97 8.43
CA LEU A 7 32.43 18.06 7.46
C LEU A 7 32.27 16.59 7.87
N ILE A 8 32.49 16.26 9.14
CA ILE A 8 32.42 14.89 9.63
C ILE A 8 30.97 14.40 9.70
N VAL A 9 30.08 15.19 10.35
CA VAL A 9 28.70 14.76 10.63
C VAL A 9 27.81 14.80 9.40
N ASN A 10 27.98 15.78 8.50
CA ASN A 10 27.14 15.92 7.32
C ASN A 10 27.89 15.61 6.03
N GLY A 11 29.18 15.94 5.90
CA GLY A 11 29.95 15.73 4.67
C GLY A 11 30.28 14.25 4.45
N LEU A 12 31.06 13.64 5.34
CA LEU A 12 31.53 12.25 5.18
C LEU A 12 30.39 11.23 5.23
N THR A 13 29.39 11.49 6.04
CA THR A 13 28.21 10.61 6.16
C THR A 13 27.41 10.58 4.85
N ASN A 14 27.16 11.74 4.25
CA ASN A 14 26.46 11.83 2.97
C ASN A 14 27.30 11.25 1.82
N LEU A 15 28.62 11.45 1.81
CA LEU A 15 29.52 10.78 0.85
C LEU A 15 29.47 9.26 0.97
N THR A 16 29.42 8.73 2.20
CA THR A 16 29.26 7.29 2.43
C THR A 16 27.94 6.77 1.87
N ALA A 17 26.83 7.48 2.12
CA ALA A 17 25.53 7.12 1.57
C ALA A 17 25.53 7.17 0.05
N ALA A 18 26.13 8.20 -0.56
CA ALA A 18 26.28 8.31 -2.01
C ALA A 18 27.14 7.19 -2.60
N GLY A 19 28.26 6.83 -1.97
CA GLY A 19 29.10 5.70 -2.39
C GLY A 19 28.33 4.36 -2.34
N LEU A 20 27.54 4.12 -1.32
CA LEU A 20 26.67 2.93 -1.23
C LEU A 20 25.59 2.92 -2.30
N LEU A 21 25.02 4.09 -2.64
CA LEU A 21 24.04 4.20 -3.74
C LEU A 21 24.67 3.91 -5.09
N LEU A 22 25.85 4.45 -5.37
CA LEU A 22 26.61 4.15 -6.59
C LEU A 22 26.97 2.66 -6.69
N ALA A 23 27.28 2.03 -5.56
CA ALA A 23 27.47 0.58 -5.45
C ALA A 23 26.15 -0.23 -5.51
N LYS A 24 25.01 0.41 -5.82
CA LYS A 24 23.66 -0.18 -5.89
C LYS A 24 23.23 -0.91 -4.59
N LYS A 25 23.81 -0.52 -3.45
CA LYS A 25 23.44 -1.08 -2.14
C LYS A 25 22.25 -0.29 -1.55
N HIS A 26 21.20 -1.01 -1.22
CA HIS A 26 19.99 -0.41 -0.65
C HIS A 26 20.23 0.35 0.67
N SER A 27 21.20 -0.11 1.48
CA SER A 27 21.59 0.58 2.71
C SER A 27 21.95 2.05 2.48
N GLY A 28 22.42 2.42 1.29
CA GLY A 28 22.70 3.81 0.92
C GLY A 28 21.46 4.69 0.95
N VAL A 29 20.30 4.19 0.54
CA VAL A 29 19.02 4.95 0.58
C VAL A 29 18.59 5.19 2.02
N VAL A 30 18.64 4.16 2.85
CA VAL A 30 18.23 4.24 4.26
C VAL A 30 19.18 5.18 5.04
N LEU A 31 20.49 5.00 4.88
CA LEU A 31 21.49 5.85 5.50
C LEU A 31 21.37 7.30 5.02
N GLY A 32 21.14 7.52 3.72
CA GLY A 32 20.86 8.85 3.19
C GLY A 32 19.66 9.50 3.89
N GLY A 33 18.57 8.75 4.12
CA GLY A 33 17.42 9.23 4.88
C GLY A 33 17.77 9.62 6.33
N VAL A 34 18.55 8.80 7.03
CA VAL A 34 19.04 9.10 8.39
C VAL A 34 19.90 10.37 8.39
N PHE A 35 20.79 10.51 7.42
CA PHE A 35 21.66 11.69 7.33
C PHE A 35 20.90 12.96 6.92
N GLY A 36 19.77 12.82 6.20
CA GLY A 36 18.84 13.92 5.98
C GLY A 36 18.25 14.44 7.32
N VAL A 37 17.90 13.54 8.24
CA VAL A 37 17.44 13.92 9.58
C VAL A 37 18.55 14.61 10.37
N THR A 38 19.79 14.09 10.34
CA THR A 38 20.91 14.74 11.04
C THR A 38 21.22 16.14 10.49
N LEU A 39 21.10 16.33 9.19
CA LEU A 39 21.25 17.65 8.56
C LEU A 39 20.15 18.62 9.03
N MET A 40 18.88 18.18 9.05
CA MET A 40 17.79 19.01 9.58
C MET A 40 18.03 19.42 11.03
N LEU A 41 18.42 18.46 11.90
CA LEU A 41 18.72 18.76 13.31
C LEU A 41 19.86 19.76 13.44
N TRP A 42 20.91 19.62 12.64
CA TRP A 42 22.01 20.60 12.60
C TRP A 42 21.52 21.99 12.24
N ILE A 43 20.68 22.11 11.21
CA ILE A 43 20.13 23.40 10.78
C ILE A 43 19.15 23.97 11.84
N CYS A 44 18.39 23.14 12.54
CA CYS A 44 17.56 23.60 13.68
C CYS A 44 18.41 24.25 14.77
N ILE A 45 19.57 23.65 15.10
CA ILE A 45 20.53 24.24 16.05
C ILE A 45 21.03 25.59 15.52
N GLN A 46 21.35 25.69 14.22
CA GLN A 46 21.76 26.95 13.63
C GLN A 46 20.67 28.01 13.70
N PHE A 47 19.40 27.66 13.45
CA PHE A 47 18.28 28.60 13.56
C PHE A 47 18.06 29.10 14.99
N TYR A 48 18.43 28.29 15.99
CA TYR A 48 18.36 28.72 17.40
C TYR A 48 19.48 29.72 17.76
N ILE A 49 20.66 29.54 17.18
CA ILE A 49 21.84 30.37 17.49
C ILE A 49 21.91 31.63 16.63
N PHE A 50 21.51 31.53 15.35
CA PHE A 50 21.62 32.59 14.37
C PHE A 50 20.27 32.86 13.72
N PRO A 51 20.01 34.09 13.25
CA PRO A 51 18.83 34.38 12.45
C PRO A 51 18.73 33.47 11.20
N PRO A 52 17.56 32.99 10.85
CA PRO A 52 17.37 32.20 9.64
C PRO A 52 17.88 32.94 8.41
N ASN A 53 18.68 32.27 7.60
CA ASN A 53 19.18 32.80 6.34
C ASN A 53 18.81 31.87 5.17
N PHE A 54 18.92 32.41 3.95
CA PHE A 54 18.52 31.70 2.73
C PHE A 54 19.23 30.34 2.59
N MET A 55 20.54 30.28 2.84
CA MET A 55 21.31 29.04 2.68
C MET A 55 20.90 27.98 3.71
N SER A 56 20.73 28.34 4.97
CA SER A 56 20.27 27.41 6.01
C SER A 56 18.87 26.88 5.70
N THR A 57 17.98 27.71 5.17
CA THR A 57 16.64 27.30 4.76
C THR A 57 16.68 26.27 3.63
N ILE A 58 17.52 26.49 2.60
CA ILE A 58 17.70 25.53 1.50
C ILE A 58 18.23 24.20 2.03
N TYR A 59 19.24 24.20 2.90
CA TYR A 59 19.79 22.97 3.47
C TYR A 59 18.78 22.24 4.37
N PHE A 60 17.92 22.96 5.08
CA PHE A 60 16.82 22.35 5.83
C PHE A 60 15.83 21.62 4.91
N ILE A 61 15.39 22.28 3.83
CA ILE A 61 14.49 21.67 2.83
C ILE A 61 15.15 20.46 2.17
N PHE A 62 16.44 20.57 1.83
CA PHE A 62 17.19 19.44 1.26
C PHE A 62 17.25 18.25 2.19
N GLY A 63 17.56 18.46 3.48
CA GLY A 63 17.55 17.42 4.51
C GLY A 63 16.16 16.78 4.68
N PHE A 64 15.11 17.59 4.62
CA PHE A 64 13.74 17.10 4.67
C PHE A 64 13.41 16.19 3.47
N CYS A 65 13.73 16.63 2.25
CA CYS A 65 13.52 15.83 1.04
C CYS A 65 14.29 14.51 1.08
N GLN A 66 15.54 14.56 1.56
CA GLN A 66 16.40 13.38 1.71
C GLN A 66 15.84 12.40 2.76
N ALA A 67 15.39 12.89 3.91
CA ALA A 67 14.77 12.09 4.96
C ALA A 67 13.45 11.45 4.48
N ALA A 68 12.59 12.23 3.85
CA ALA A 68 11.32 11.76 3.32
C ALA A 68 11.51 10.68 2.23
N THR A 69 12.46 10.89 1.31
CA THR A 69 12.79 9.93 0.25
C THR A 69 13.34 8.63 0.83
N GLY A 70 14.27 8.72 1.79
CA GLY A 70 14.86 7.56 2.46
C GLY A 70 13.81 6.76 3.23
N TYR A 71 12.92 7.43 3.96
CA TYR A 71 11.80 6.80 4.66
C TYR A 71 10.84 6.11 3.69
N ALA A 72 10.41 6.80 2.63
CA ALA A 72 9.53 6.23 1.62
C ALA A 72 10.13 4.97 0.98
N ALA A 73 11.40 5.02 0.57
CA ALA A 73 12.10 3.88 -0.01
C ALA A 73 12.22 2.69 0.95
N TRP A 74 12.46 2.96 2.25
CA TRP A 74 12.50 1.92 3.28
C TRP A 74 11.13 1.26 3.47
N VAL A 75 10.06 2.05 3.57
CA VAL A 75 8.68 1.55 3.70
C VAL A 75 8.28 0.71 2.49
N PHE A 76 8.52 1.23 1.28
CA PHE A 76 8.17 0.52 0.04
C PHE A 76 8.87 -0.84 -0.05
N ARG A 77 10.16 -0.87 0.22
CA ARG A 77 10.90 -2.14 0.17
C ARG A 77 10.40 -3.16 1.18
N ARG A 78 10.09 -2.71 2.40
CA ARG A 78 9.58 -3.60 3.44
C ARG A 78 8.21 -4.17 3.10
N GLN A 79 7.39 -3.41 2.39
CA GLN A 79 6.10 -3.85 1.88
C GLN A 79 6.22 -4.76 0.67
N GLU A 80 7.13 -4.45 -0.26
CA GLU A 80 7.39 -5.30 -1.44
C GLU A 80 7.96 -6.68 -1.09
N SER A 81 8.61 -6.80 0.06
CA SER A 81 9.12 -8.09 0.57
C SER A 81 8.07 -8.90 1.32
N PHE A 82 6.85 -8.39 1.50
CA PHE A 82 5.80 -9.12 2.18
C PHE A 82 5.22 -10.20 1.26
N THR A 83 5.57 -11.45 1.56
CA THR A 83 5.14 -12.62 0.79
C THR A 83 4.16 -13.47 1.59
N VAL A 84 3.23 -14.12 0.90
CA VAL A 84 2.29 -15.08 1.48
C VAL A 84 2.64 -16.46 0.96
N ASN A 85 2.92 -17.39 1.88
CA ASN A 85 3.15 -18.78 1.52
C ASN A 85 1.79 -19.50 1.44
N MET A 86 1.42 -19.99 0.28
CA MET A 86 0.15 -20.69 0.06
C MET A 86 0.06 -22.04 0.77
N ALA A 87 1.21 -22.66 1.09
CA ALA A 87 1.24 -23.93 1.82
C ALA A 87 0.69 -23.82 3.26
N ASP A 88 0.63 -22.59 3.80
CA ASP A 88 0.09 -22.35 5.15
C ASP A 88 -1.45 -22.38 5.19
N TYR A 89 -2.12 -22.56 4.02
CA TYR A 89 -3.57 -22.46 3.85
C TYR A 89 -4.15 -23.67 3.10
N PRO A 90 -4.16 -24.88 3.73
CA PRO A 90 -4.55 -26.14 3.07
C PRO A 90 -6.05 -26.28 2.76
N HIS A 91 -6.93 -25.52 3.41
CA HIS A 91 -8.39 -25.66 3.23
C HIS A 91 -8.97 -24.73 2.16
N ILE A 92 -8.15 -23.89 1.52
CA ILE A 92 -8.60 -23.02 0.43
C ILE A 92 -9.19 -23.89 -0.70
N GLY A 93 -10.43 -23.57 -1.11
CA GLY A 93 -11.13 -24.26 -2.20
C GLY A 93 -11.87 -25.52 -1.77
N SER A 94 -11.96 -25.82 -0.48
CA SER A 94 -12.74 -26.95 0.03
C SER A 94 -14.29 -26.75 -0.10
N ASP A 95 -14.75 -25.49 -0.18
CA ASP A 95 -16.13 -25.13 -0.48
C ASP A 95 -16.21 -24.35 -1.81
N PRO A 96 -16.59 -25.00 -2.91
CA PRO A 96 -16.65 -24.36 -4.23
C PRO A 96 -17.83 -23.37 -4.37
N THR A 97 -18.77 -23.32 -3.41
CA THR A 97 -19.89 -22.38 -3.43
C THR A 97 -19.51 -21.00 -2.88
N ARG A 98 -18.33 -20.89 -2.29
CA ARG A 98 -17.78 -19.68 -1.71
C ARG A 98 -16.57 -19.21 -2.49
N LEU A 99 -16.44 -17.89 -2.67
CA LEU A 99 -15.34 -17.29 -3.40
C LEU A 99 -14.79 -16.08 -2.65
N VAL A 100 -13.49 -16.02 -2.50
CA VAL A 100 -12.77 -14.80 -2.06
C VAL A 100 -12.07 -14.19 -3.25
N VAL A 101 -12.50 -12.99 -3.62
CA VAL A 101 -11.92 -12.21 -4.71
C VAL A 101 -11.03 -11.11 -4.12
N TYR A 102 -9.80 -11.01 -4.59
CA TYR A 102 -8.90 -9.99 -4.07
C TYR A 102 -8.06 -9.33 -5.16
N PHE A 103 -7.63 -8.12 -4.86
CA PHE A 103 -6.51 -7.47 -5.51
C PHE A 103 -5.48 -7.07 -4.45
N SER A 104 -4.21 -7.34 -4.71
CA SER A 104 -3.15 -6.96 -3.78
C SER A 104 -1.90 -6.54 -4.51
N ARG A 105 -1.41 -5.33 -4.22
CA ARG A 105 -0.15 -4.81 -4.77
C ARG A 105 1.06 -5.21 -3.92
N MET A 106 0.90 -5.26 -2.60
CA MET A 106 1.98 -5.41 -1.63
C MET A 106 1.82 -6.64 -0.71
N GLY A 107 0.95 -7.57 -1.06
CA GLY A 107 0.73 -8.80 -0.30
C GLY A 107 -0.26 -8.70 0.86
N TYR A 108 -0.56 -7.52 1.40
CA TYR A 108 -1.49 -7.39 2.55
C TYR A 108 -2.91 -7.89 2.24
N GLY A 109 -3.48 -7.45 1.13
CA GLY A 109 -4.79 -7.92 0.67
C GLY A 109 -4.78 -9.41 0.39
N LYS A 110 -3.70 -9.94 -0.21
CA LYS A 110 -3.52 -11.37 -0.45
C LYS A 110 -3.54 -12.16 0.85
N LYS A 111 -2.82 -11.71 1.89
CA LYS A 111 -2.80 -12.39 3.18
C LYS A 111 -4.19 -12.49 3.81
N LEU A 112 -4.91 -11.36 3.90
CA LEU A 112 -6.28 -11.36 4.45
C LEU A 112 -7.25 -12.19 3.59
N ALA A 113 -7.05 -12.21 2.27
CA ALA A 113 -7.84 -13.05 1.38
C ALA A 113 -7.58 -14.55 1.63
N CYS A 114 -6.31 -14.94 1.82
CA CYS A 114 -5.95 -16.32 2.15
C CYS A 114 -6.48 -16.73 3.52
N GLU A 115 -6.35 -15.88 4.55
CA GLU A 115 -6.91 -16.13 5.88
C GLU A 115 -8.43 -16.30 5.85
N GLU A 116 -9.13 -15.49 5.08
CA GLU A 116 -10.58 -15.60 4.91
C GLU A 116 -10.98 -16.83 4.11
N ALA A 117 -10.27 -17.13 3.03
CA ALA A 117 -10.51 -18.32 2.23
C ALA A 117 -10.26 -19.61 3.03
N GLU A 118 -9.18 -19.65 3.83
CA GLU A 118 -8.88 -20.75 4.75
C GLU A 118 -9.99 -20.95 5.79
N ARG A 119 -10.44 -19.84 6.41
CA ARG A 119 -11.49 -19.86 7.43
C ARG A 119 -12.84 -20.34 6.91
N THR A 120 -13.15 -20.05 5.65
CA THR A 120 -14.46 -20.32 5.04
C THR A 120 -14.45 -21.50 4.06
N GLY A 121 -13.28 -22.05 3.75
CA GLY A 121 -13.12 -23.06 2.71
C GLY A 121 -13.28 -22.51 1.29
N ALA A 122 -13.40 -21.18 1.13
CA ALA A 122 -13.70 -20.55 -0.15
C ALA A 122 -12.57 -20.75 -1.19
N ALA A 123 -12.95 -20.78 -2.46
CA ALA A 123 -12.00 -20.64 -3.55
C ALA A 123 -11.40 -19.23 -3.57
N LEU A 124 -10.18 -19.08 -4.07
CA LEU A 124 -9.46 -17.81 -4.12
C LEU A 124 -9.28 -17.33 -5.55
N TYR A 125 -9.62 -16.09 -5.82
CA TYR A 125 -9.46 -15.48 -7.15
C TYR A 125 -8.75 -14.13 -7.08
N GLU A 126 -7.65 -13.99 -7.82
CA GLU A 126 -6.88 -12.75 -7.92
C GLU A 126 -7.33 -11.92 -9.13
N VAL A 127 -7.82 -10.72 -8.87
CA VAL A 127 -8.07 -9.73 -9.92
C VAL A 127 -6.73 -9.20 -10.42
N ARG A 128 -6.45 -9.37 -11.69
CA ARG A 128 -5.21 -8.92 -12.32
C ARG A 128 -5.46 -7.72 -13.21
N SER A 129 -4.70 -6.66 -12.99
CA SER A 129 -4.70 -5.51 -13.89
C SER A 129 -4.02 -5.87 -15.22
N SER A 130 -4.53 -5.32 -16.32
CA SER A 130 -3.84 -5.36 -17.63
C SER A 130 -2.70 -4.35 -17.70
N GLU A 131 -2.69 -3.36 -16.78
CA GLU A 131 -1.64 -2.35 -16.67
C GLU A 131 -0.66 -2.68 -15.54
N ARG A 132 0.55 -2.13 -15.66
CA ARG A 132 1.58 -2.30 -14.65
C ARG A 132 1.17 -1.60 -13.35
N THR A 133 1.07 -2.36 -12.26
CA THR A 133 0.78 -1.89 -10.90
C THR A 133 1.98 -1.95 -9.97
N GLU A 134 3.06 -2.59 -10.38
CA GLU A 134 4.26 -2.85 -9.58
C GLU A 134 5.35 -1.78 -9.77
N GLY A 135 6.22 -1.68 -8.77
CA GLY A 135 7.35 -0.74 -8.75
C GLY A 135 6.90 0.73 -8.65
N THR A 136 7.86 1.66 -8.81
CA THR A 136 7.63 3.09 -8.66
C THR A 136 6.64 3.65 -9.70
N LEU A 137 6.79 3.26 -10.97
CA LEU A 137 5.86 3.71 -12.02
C LEU A 137 4.45 3.17 -11.80
N GLY A 138 4.32 1.90 -11.37
CA GLY A 138 3.03 1.32 -10.99
C GLY A 138 2.40 2.06 -9.81
N PHE A 139 3.19 2.45 -8.79
CA PHE A 139 2.70 3.25 -7.68
C PHE A 139 2.08 4.59 -8.12
N TRP A 140 2.78 5.36 -8.93
CA TRP A 140 2.28 6.64 -9.45
C TRP A 140 1.04 6.45 -10.32
N ARG A 141 1.01 5.41 -11.15
CA ARG A 141 -0.15 5.05 -11.97
C ARG A 141 -1.35 4.70 -11.10
N CYS A 142 -1.20 3.81 -10.13
CA CYS A 142 -2.24 3.47 -9.16
C CYS A 142 -2.75 4.69 -8.39
N GLY A 143 -1.85 5.58 -7.97
CA GLY A 143 -2.20 6.84 -7.32
C GLY A 143 -3.04 7.75 -8.21
N ARG A 144 -2.67 7.90 -9.48
CA ARG A 144 -3.43 8.70 -10.47
C ARG A 144 -4.84 8.14 -10.66
N TYR A 145 -4.98 6.83 -10.89
CA TYR A 145 -6.29 6.19 -11.00
C TYR A 145 -7.14 6.37 -9.75
N GLY A 146 -6.53 6.24 -8.57
CA GLY A 146 -7.22 6.45 -7.29
C GLY A 146 -7.71 7.88 -7.09
N MET A 147 -6.87 8.89 -7.40
CA MET A 147 -7.23 10.31 -7.30
C MET A 147 -8.41 10.68 -8.19
N HIS A 148 -8.44 10.17 -9.41
CA HIS A 148 -9.52 10.45 -10.37
C HIS A 148 -10.71 9.50 -10.25
N ARG A 149 -10.64 8.50 -9.37
CA ARG A 149 -11.67 7.45 -9.23
C ARG A 149 -12.00 6.74 -10.54
N TRP A 150 -11.00 6.58 -11.39
CA TRP A 150 -11.17 5.86 -12.66
C TRP A 150 -11.15 4.35 -12.43
N ALA A 151 -11.84 3.61 -13.30
CA ALA A 151 -11.69 2.17 -13.42
C ALA A 151 -10.39 1.85 -14.17
N MET A 152 -9.62 0.88 -13.67
CA MET A 152 -8.37 0.44 -14.32
C MET A 152 -8.64 -0.84 -15.11
N PRO A 153 -8.17 -0.95 -16.36
CA PRO A 153 -8.35 -2.17 -17.14
C PRO A 153 -7.85 -3.41 -16.40
N ILE A 154 -8.68 -4.44 -16.35
CA ILE A 154 -8.37 -5.74 -15.75
C ILE A 154 -8.39 -6.84 -16.79
N ARG A 155 -7.73 -7.96 -16.52
CA ARG A 155 -7.89 -9.16 -17.33
C ARG A 155 -9.33 -9.67 -17.21
N PRO A 156 -9.86 -10.36 -18.26
CA PRO A 156 -11.18 -10.94 -18.19
C PRO A 156 -11.37 -11.80 -16.92
N VAL A 157 -12.55 -11.71 -16.33
CA VAL A 157 -12.91 -12.54 -15.17
C VAL A 157 -13.36 -13.91 -15.71
N GLU A 158 -12.53 -14.92 -15.50
CA GLU A 158 -12.71 -16.27 -16.05
C GLU A 158 -13.55 -17.19 -15.15
N ILE A 159 -14.04 -16.68 -14.01
CA ILE A 159 -14.86 -17.44 -13.06
C ILE A 159 -16.34 -17.12 -13.25
N ASP A 160 -17.18 -18.15 -13.18
CA ASP A 160 -18.63 -17.98 -13.11
C ASP A 160 -19.05 -17.54 -11.71
N LEU A 161 -19.23 -16.22 -11.55
CA LEU A 161 -19.67 -15.62 -10.30
C LEU A 161 -21.10 -16.02 -9.90
N SER A 162 -21.95 -16.39 -10.88
CA SER A 162 -23.35 -16.76 -10.64
C SER A 162 -23.48 -18.14 -9.97
N ALA A 163 -22.47 -18.99 -10.12
CA ALA A 163 -22.39 -20.29 -9.46
C ALA A 163 -22.04 -20.17 -7.97
N CYS A 164 -21.46 -19.03 -7.55
CA CYS A 164 -21.10 -18.80 -6.17
C CYS A 164 -22.29 -18.33 -5.33
N ARG A 165 -22.50 -18.96 -4.17
CA ARG A 165 -23.52 -18.54 -3.21
C ARG A 165 -23.11 -17.25 -2.51
N HIS A 166 -21.85 -17.14 -2.12
CA HIS A 166 -21.32 -16.03 -1.35
C HIS A 166 -19.93 -15.61 -1.87
N VAL A 167 -19.73 -14.31 -2.04
CA VAL A 167 -18.47 -13.74 -2.49
C VAL A 167 -17.93 -12.76 -1.45
N THR A 168 -16.69 -12.97 -0.99
CA THR A 168 -15.99 -11.99 -0.16
C THR A 168 -15.02 -11.19 -1.05
N ILE A 169 -15.15 -9.87 -1.07
CA ILE A 169 -14.29 -8.99 -1.86
C ILE A 169 -13.26 -8.32 -0.95
N VAL A 170 -11.97 -8.60 -1.17
CA VAL A 170 -10.86 -8.00 -0.44
C VAL A 170 -10.22 -6.92 -1.30
N SER A 171 -10.38 -5.65 -0.90
CA SER A 171 -9.93 -4.51 -1.67
C SER A 171 -9.01 -3.59 -0.88
N PRO A 172 -7.86 -3.19 -1.45
CA PRO A 172 -7.09 -2.09 -0.89
C PRO A 172 -7.80 -0.75 -1.13
N ILE A 173 -7.52 0.21 -0.25
CA ILE A 173 -7.95 1.60 -0.40
C ILE A 173 -6.79 2.39 -0.99
N TRP A 174 -7.05 3.07 -2.11
CA TRP A 174 -6.10 3.95 -2.79
C TRP A 174 -6.61 5.39 -2.76
N VAL A 175 -5.80 6.30 -2.20
CA VAL A 175 -6.15 7.72 -2.12
C VAL A 175 -7.57 7.93 -1.55
N PHE A 176 -7.85 7.24 -0.42
CA PHE A 176 -9.13 7.28 0.29
C PHE A 176 -10.35 6.79 -0.51
N ALA A 177 -10.14 6.03 -1.58
CA ALA A 177 -11.19 5.49 -2.44
C ALA A 177 -10.97 4.01 -2.76
N LEU A 178 -11.96 3.38 -3.38
CA LEU A 178 -11.88 2.01 -3.90
C LEU A 178 -10.71 1.88 -4.88
N ALA A 179 -9.90 0.83 -4.72
CA ALA A 179 -8.81 0.54 -5.66
C ALA A 179 -9.34 0.36 -7.09
N ALA A 180 -8.68 1.00 -8.04
CA ALA A 180 -9.12 1.08 -9.42
C ALA A 180 -9.36 -0.29 -10.12
N PRO A 181 -8.52 -1.34 -9.92
CA PRO A 181 -8.83 -2.68 -10.45
C PRO A 181 -10.08 -3.30 -9.84
N MET A 182 -10.32 -3.05 -8.54
CA MET A 182 -11.51 -3.57 -7.86
C MET A 182 -12.79 -2.85 -8.29
N ARG A 183 -12.68 -1.57 -8.67
CA ARG A 183 -13.77 -0.83 -9.31
C ARG A 183 -14.19 -1.48 -10.62
N SER A 184 -13.23 -1.83 -11.47
CA SER A 184 -13.50 -2.54 -12.73
C SER A 184 -14.09 -3.92 -12.49
N PHE A 185 -13.59 -4.63 -11.45
CA PHE A 185 -14.15 -5.92 -11.07
C PHE A 185 -15.62 -5.79 -10.64
N CYS A 186 -15.97 -4.84 -9.76
CA CYS A 186 -17.34 -4.62 -9.30
C CYS A 186 -18.27 -4.30 -10.50
N GLN A 187 -17.83 -3.47 -11.45
CA GLN A 187 -18.58 -3.19 -12.67
C GLN A 187 -18.81 -4.45 -13.51
N ALA A 188 -17.79 -5.29 -13.70
CA ALA A 188 -17.90 -6.54 -14.47
C ALA A 188 -18.73 -7.63 -13.77
N ALA A 189 -18.81 -7.56 -12.43
CA ALA A 189 -19.53 -8.49 -11.57
C ALA A 189 -20.99 -8.06 -11.29
N ALA A 190 -21.41 -6.89 -11.76
CA ALA A 190 -22.74 -6.34 -11.51
C ALA A 190 -23.85 -7.34 -11.92
N GLY A 191 -24.80 -7.59 -11.02
CA GLY A 191 -25.91 -8.51 -11.22
C GLY A 191 -25.55 -10.00 -11.25
N LYS A 192 -24.28 -10.37 -11.03
CA LYS A 192 -23.81 -11.78 -11.06
C LYS A 192 -23.58 -12.38 -9.67
N ILE A 193 -23.53 -11.56 -8.63
CA ILE A 193 -23.27 -11.96 -7.24
C ILE A 193 -24.59 -11.95 -6.47
N ARG A 194 -24.82 -12.95 -5.59
CA ARG A 194 -26.03 -13.08 -4.79
C ARG A 194 -25.88 -12.52 -3.39
N GLU A 195 -24.76 -12.83 -2.73
CA GLU A 195 -24.40 -12.33 -1.41
C GLU A 195 -22.95 -11.87 -1.40
N VAL A 196 -22.66 -10.74 -0.77
CA VAL A 196 -21.31 -10.16 -0.76
C VAL A 196 -20.92 -9.60 0.61
N ASP A 197 -19.68 -9.86 1.02
CA ASP A 197 -18.99 -9.23 2.14
C ASP A 197 -17.75 -8.49 1.68
N TYR A 198 -17.35 -7.45 2.42
CA TYR A 198 -16.16 -6.67 2.10
C TYR A 198 -15.11 -6.75 3.20
N ILE A 199 -13.85 -6.87 2.77
CA ILE A 199 -12.66 -6.69 3.59
C ILE A 199 -11.84 -5.57 2.97
N LEU A 200 -11.78 -4.43 3.64
CA LEU A 200 -11.04 -3.25 3.18
C LEU A 200 -9.68 -3.18 3.85
N VAL A 201 -8.64 -2.92 3.05
CA VAL A 201 -7.24 -2.93 3.48
C VAL A 201 -6.62 -1.56 3.26
N HIS A 202 -6.09 -0.92 4.30
CA HIS A 202 -5.56 0.44 4.22
C HIS A 202 -4.47 0.71 5.26
N HIS A 203 -3.80 1.86 5.15
CA HIS A 203 -2.78 2.33 6.11
C HIS A 203 -3.30 3.33 7.13
N THR A 204 -4.51 3.86 6.93
CA THR A 204 -5.15 4.86 7.78
C THR A 204 -6.00 4.19 8.88
N GLY A 205 -6.73 4.96 9.67
CA GLY A 205 -7.60 4.42 10.74
C GLY A 205 -9.10 4.47 10.40
N GLY A 206 -9.48 4.76 9.15
CA GLY A 206 -10.88 4.90 8.75
C GLY A 206 -11.57 3.56 8.49
N ARG A 207 -12.89 3.49 8.72
CA ARG A 207 -13.70 2.30 8.42
C ARG A 207 -14.06 2.20 6.93
N TYR A 208 -14.02 3.31 6.20
CA TYR A 208 -14.32 3.37 4.76
C TYR A 208 -15.72 2.89 4.36
N GLN A 209 -16.72 3.23 5.17
CA GLN A 209 -18.13 2.91 4.89
C GLN A 209 -18.58 3.45 3.51
N ASN A 210 -18.17 4.67 3.16
CA ASN A 210 -18.43 5.27 1.85
C ASN A 210 -17.88 4.46 0.68
N THR A 211 -16.76 3.76 0.87
CA THR A 211 -16.21 2.87 -0.15
C THR A 211 -17.02 1.59 -0.28
N ALA A 212 -17.53 1.05 0.82
CA ALA A 212 -18.44 -0.09 0.79
C ALA A 212 -19.75 0.26 0.08
N GLU A 213 -20.32 1.44 0.35
CA GLU A 213 -21.52 1.95 -0.32
C GLU A 213 -21.28 2.19 -1.83
N GLU A 214 -20.07 2.63 -2.21
CA GLU A 214 -19.68 2.73 -3.61
C GLU A 214 -19.65 1.33 -4.28
N MET A 215 -19.11 0.33 -3.59
CA MET A 215 -19.09 -1.06 -4.10
C MET A 215 -20.50 -1.62 -4.23
N ASP A 216 -21.38 -1.35 -3.27
CA ASP A 216 -22.81 -1.72 -3.33
C ASP A 216 -23.49 -1.15 -4.58
N ALA A 217 -23.26 0.15 -4.84
CA ALA A 217 -23.82 0.82 -6.02
C ALA A 217 -23.29 0.24 -7.34
N LEU A 218 -22.00 -0.12 -7.39
CA LEU A 218 -21.38 -0.72 -8.59
C LEU A 218 -21.87 -2.15 -8.83
N LEU A 219 -22.12 -2.93 -7.79
CA LEU A 219 -22.60 -4.31 -7.87
C LEU A 219 -24.12 -4.40 -8.05
N GLY A 220 -24.86 -3.36 -7.67
CA GLY A 220 -26.32 -3.39 -7.57
C GLY A 220 -26.85 -4.24 -6.42
N LEU A 221 -26.04 -4.45 -5.36
CA LEU A 221 -26.32 -5.33 -4.24
C LEU A 221 -25.75 -4.76 -2.94
N ARG A 222 -26.49 -4.84 -1.85
CA ARG A 222 -25.97 -4.45 -0.52
C ARG A 222 -25.11 -5.54 0.11
N HIS A 223 -23.99 -5.13 0.69
CA HIS A 223 -23.14 -6.05 1.45
C HIS A 223 -23.83 -6.54 2.74
N THR A 224 -23.51 -7.76 3.17
CA THR A 224 -23.97 -8.36 4.41
C THR A 224 -22.98 -8.15 5.56
N GLY A 225 -21.69 -8.02 5.25
CA GLY A 225 -20.62 -7.75 6.22
C GLY A 225 -19.56 -6.80 5.70
N LEU A 226 -19.02 -5.97 6.62
CA LEU A 226 -17.89 -5.08 6.34
C LEU A 226 -16.86 -5.18 7.44
N ARG A 227 -15.63 -5.59 7.07
CA ARG A 227 -14.45 -5.56 7.92
C ARG A 227 -13.41 -4.63 7.31
N SER A 228 -12.75 -3.85 8.14
CA SER A 228 -11.76 -2.87 7.71
C SER A 228 -10.48 -3.09 8.51
N TYR A 229 -9.35 -3.24 7.81
CA TYR A 229 -8.06 -3.56 8.41
C TYR A 229 -7.04 -2.49 8.12
N ARG A 230 -6.46 -1.96 9.20
CA ARG A 230 -5.27 -1.13 9.12
C ARG A 230 -4.04 -2.02 9.05
N CYS A 231 -3.29 -1.91 7.95
CA CYS A 231 -2.11 -2.72 7.70
C CYS A 231 -0.87 -1.84 7.67
N ARG A 232 0.11 -2.13 8.53
CA ARG A 232 1.38 -1.40 8.59
C ARG A 232 2.53 -2.37 8.87
N MET A 233 3.55 -2.37 8.01
CA MET A 233 4.81 -3.09 8.21
C MET A 233 4.64 -4.55 8.66
N GLY A 234 3.69 -5.27 8.06
CA GLY A 234 3.40 -6.67 8.40
C GLY A 234 2.41 -6.86 9.56
N SER A 235 1.97 -5.80 10.23
CA SER A 235 0.92 -5.89 11.26
C SER A 235 -0.47 -5.63 10.67
N PHE A 236 -1.47 -6.29 11.24
CA PHE A 236 -2.88 -6.17 10.86
C PHE A 236 -3.69 -5.80 12.09
N GLN A 237 -4.48 -4.76 12.01
CA GLN A 237 -5.38 -4.32 13.06
C GLN A 237 -6.77 -4.11 12.48
N GLU A 238 -7.74 -4.87 12.95
CA GLU A 238 -9.13 -4.65 12.59
C GLU A 238 -9.64 -3.36 13.25
N ILE A 239 -10.26 -2.50 12.46
CA ILE A 239 -10.91 -1.29 12.95
C ILE A 239 -12.33 -1.66 13.38
N LYS A 240 -12.47 -1.96 14.67
CA LYS A 240 -13.78 -2.07 15.32
C LYS A 240 -14.34 -0.67 15.56
N LYS A 241 -15.65 -0.54 15.70
CA LYS A 241 -16.36 0.75 15.88
C LYS A 241 -15.65 1.71 16.80
#